data_bfe94bef52e07734fa8c5cada2eb5f69
#
_entry.id   bfe94bef52e07734fa8c5cada2eb5f69
#
_cell.length_a   1.000
_cell.length_b   1.000
_cell.length_c   1.000
_cell.angle_alpha   90.00
_cell.angle_beta   90.00
_cell.angle_gamma   90.00
#
_symmetry.space_group_name_H-M   'P 1'
#
loop_
_entity.id
_entity.type
_entity.pdbx_description
1 polymer ?
#
loop_
_entity_poly.entity_id
_entity_poly.type
_entity_poly.pdbx_seq_one_letter_code
_entity_poly.pdbx_strand_id
1 'polypeptide(L)'
;MNTRDIKQAQFRTDRLARLAHIERWHFWFIGRRALVNRLLAKYVGKETKRLLDIGCGTGNMVEILSAQGHKVVGLDLLPQGLRSTRHKVPHSMLIQADLSIQLPLSDNVFDVVIVLDVLEHVDDESLLEEVKRVLNPGGIILLTVPAFQWLWSFRDTDAGHLRRYTRKSLHDLMSKSDLQIVEMRYYQFFLFPFIAMTRFIGRKRKEVRDFEEQPIWVVNKALSWINRLEVWLSDYIPLPYGSSLAIVCQKS
;
A
#
# COMPACT_ATOMS: atom_id res chain seq x y z
N MET A 1 -6.57 -19.72 -21.81
CA MET A 1 -6.33 -18.32 -21.40
C MET A 1 -6.64 -17.43 -22.59
N ASN A 2 -7.58 -16.48 -22.42
CA ASN A 2 -8.06 -15.62 -23.51
C ASN A 2 -6.97 -14.57 -23.85
N THR A 3 -6.91 -14.08 -25.10
CA THR A 3 -5.96 -13.05 -25.55
C THR A 3 -6.05 -11.76 -24.70
N ARG A 4 -7.20 -11.48 -24.13
CA ARG A 4 -7.45 -10.37 -23.21
C ARG A 4 -6.73 -10.57 -21.86
N ASP A 5 -6.77 -11.79 -21.33
CA ASP A 5 -6.11 -12.16 -20.06
C ASP A 5 -4.59 -12.12 -20.18
N ILE A 6 -4.05 -12.55 -21.34
CA ILE A 6 -2.61 -12.50 -21.64
C ILE A 6 -2.11 -11.06 -21.71
N LYS A 7 -2.84 -10.16 -22.40
CA LYS A 7 -2.49 -8.74 -22.49
C LYS A 7 -2.55 -8.05 -21.13
N GLN A 8 -3.54 -8.38 -20.30
CA GLN A 8 -3.68 -7.82 -18.96
C GLN A 8 -2.59 -8.33 -18.02
N ALA A 9 -2.21 -9.60 -18.09
CA ALA A 9 -1.10 -10.16 -17.32
C ALA A 9 0.25 -9.55 -17.72
N GLN A 10 0.51 -9.39 -19.03
CA GLN A 10 1.71 -8.73 -19.54
C GLN A 10 1.81 -7.29 -19.07
N PHE A 11 0.71 -6.53 -19.15
CA PHE A 11 0.63 -5.15 -18.70
C PHE A 11 0.93 -4.99 -17.20
N ARG A 12 0.39 -5.88 -16.35
CA ARG A 12 0.70 -5.90 -14.90
C ARG A 12 2.18 -6.18 -14.64
N THR A 13 2.78 -7.08 -15.42
CA THR A 13 4.21 -7.42 -15.31
C THR A 13 5.10 -6.24 -15.69
N ASP A 14 4.80 -5.55 -16.79
CA ASP A 14 5.56 -4.38 -17.25
C ASP A 14 5.47 -3.22 -16.24
N ARG A 15 4.28 -3.01 -15.65
CA ARG A 15 4.09 -2.05 -14.57
C ARG A 15 4.94 -2.40 -13.35
N LEU A 16 4.92 -3.65 -12.92
CA LEU A 16 5.71 -4.11 -11.78
C LEU A 16 7.21 -3.88 -12.00
N ALA A 17 7.73 -4.13 -13.20
CA ALA A 17 9.12 -3.86 -13.55
C ALA A 17 9.46 -2.35 -13.45
N ARG A 18 8.57 -1.48 -13.93
CA ARG A 18 8.74 -0.02 -13.78
C ARG A 18 8.75 0.39 -12.30
N LEU A 19 7.82 -0.13 -11.51
CA LEU A 19 7.75 0.17 -10.07
C LEU A 19 9.00 -0.30 -9.33
N ALA A 20 9.52 -1.49 -9.63
CA ALA A 20 10.75 -2.03 -9.05
C ALA A 20 11.95 -1.09 -9.22
N HIS A 21 12.00 -0.38 -10.36
CA HIS A 21 13.08 0.55 -10.65
C HIS A 21 13.00 1.84 -9.81
N ILE A 22 11.80 2.34 -9.51
CA ILE A 22 11.60 3.64 -8.86
C ILE A 22 11.29 3.54 -7.36
N GLU A 23 10.81 2.40 -6.86
CA GLU A 23 10.32 2.26 -5.49
C GLU A 23 11.35 2.59 -4.41
N ARG A 24 12.64 2.44 -4.69
CA ARG A 24 13.70 2.73 -3.71
C ARG A 24 13.95 4.22 -3.51
N TRP A 25 13.79 5.02 -4.55
CA TRP A 25 14.22 6.42 -4.56
C TRP A 25 13.09 7.43 -4.77
N HIS A 26 11.96 7.01 -5.30
CA HIS A 26 10.85 7.89 -5.63
C HIS A 26 10.17 8.45 -4.36
N PHE A 27 9.89 9.75 -4.36
CA PHE A 27 9.36 10.48 -3.20
C PHE A 27 8.09 9.86 -2.61
N TRP A 28 7.21 9.33 -3.46
CA TRP A 28 5.95 8.73 -3.04
C TRP A 28 6.17 7.49 -2.19
N PHE A 29 7.03 6.57 -2.64
CA PHE A 29 7.38 5.35 -1.90
C PHE A 29 8.19 5.65 -0.64
N ILE A 30 9.06 6.68 -0.67
CA ILE A 30 9.81 7.14 0.51
C ILE A 30 8.84 7.65 1.58
N GLY A 31 7.84 8.45 1.19
CA GLY A 31 6.82 8.96 2.10
C GLY A 31 5.98 7.84 2.71
N ARG A 32 5.50 6.90 1.88
CA ARG A 32 4.73 5.74 2.34
C ARG A 32 5.53 4.87 3.32
N ARG A 33 6.79 4.56 3.01
CA ARG A 33 7.67 3.82 3.94
C ARG A 33 7.86 4.53 5.27
N ALA A 34 8.11 5.83 5.23
CA ALA A 34 8.28 6.62 6.45
C ALA A 34 7.02 6.56 7.33
N LEU A 35 5.84 6.68 6.72
CA LEU A 35 4.55 6.58 7.40
C LEU A 35 4.34 5.18 8.00
N VAL A 36 4.53 4.12 7.22
CA VAL A 36 4.36 2.73 7.67
C VAL A 36 5.29 2.43 8.84
N ASN A 37 6.59 2.75 8.72
CA ASN A 37 7.56 2.55 9.79
C ASN A 37 7.16 3.31 11.08
N ARG A 38 6.64 4.53 10.94
CA ARG A 38 6.21 5.33 12.10
C ARG A 38 4.98 4.74 12.78
N LEU A 39 3.99 4.28 12.00
CA LEU A 39 2.80 3.63 12.53
C LEU A 39 3.14 2.30 13.20
N LEU A 40 4.01 1.50 12.60
CA LEU A 40 4.49 0.25 13.21
C LEU A 40 5.23 0.51 14.52
N ALA A 41 6.14 1.49 14.55
CA ALA A 41 6.85 1.86 15.78
C ALA A 41 5.89 2.32 16.89
N LYS A 42 4.79 2.99 16.53
CA LYS A 42 3.79 3.50 17.48
C LYS A 42 2.89 2.39 18.02
N TYR A 43 2.43 1.47 17.18
CA TYR A 43 1.38 0.51 17.55
C TYR A 43 1.88 -0.92 17.75
N VAL A 44 3.03 -1.29 17.19
CA VAL A 44 3.58 -2.65 17.25
C VAL A 44 4.80 -2.71 18.18
N GLY A 45 5.54 -1.59 18.30
CA GLY A 45 6.72 -1.51 19.13
C GLY A 45 7.96 -2.16 18.49
N LYS A 46 8.92 -2.54 19.35
CA LYS A 46 10.25 -3.07 18.92
C LYS A 46 10.37 -4.59 18.98
N GLU A 47 9.37 -5.26 19.49
CA GLU A 47 9.41 -6.72 19.60
C GLU A 47 9.34 -7.39 18.23
N THR A 48 9.98 -8.55 18.09
CA THR A 48 9.84 -9.38 16.91
C THR A 48 8.40 -9.87 16.77
N LYS A 49 7.76 -9.54 15.66
CA LYS A 49 6.39 -9.92 15.35
C LYS A 49 6.33 -10.76 14.07
N ARG A 50 5.23 -11.51 13.91
CA ARG A 50 4.89 -12.18 12.64
C ARG A 50 4.05 -11.23 11.81
N LEU A 51 4.58 -10.81 10.66
CA LEU A 51 3.93 -9.87 9.76
C LEU A 51 3.54 -10.56 8.45
N LEU A 52 2.39 -10.21 7.93
CA LEU A 52 1.97 -10.56 6.57
C LEU A 52 1.90 -9.28 5.74
N ASP A 53 2.62 -9.24 4.63
CA ASP A 53 2.57 -8.16 3.63
C ASP A 53 1.76 -8.65 2.43
N ILE A 54 0.48 -8.22 2.34
CA ILE A 54 -0.45 -8.59 1.27
C ILE A 54 -0.25 -7.63 0.10
N GLY A 55 -0.03 -8.20 -1.10
CA GLY A 55 0.36 -7.42 -2.27
C GLY A 55 1.78 -6.88 -2.14
N CYS A 56 2.71 -7.72 -1.67
CA CYS A 56 4.08 -7.31 -1.37
C CYS A 56 4.88 -6.82 -2.59
N GLY A 57 4.38 -7.05 -3.80
CA GLY A 57 4.99 -6.61 -5.04
C GLY A 57 6.44 -7.09 -5.18
N THR A 58 7.36 -6.16 -5.31
CA THR A 58 8.80 -6.44 -5.43
C THR A 58 9.51 -6.59 -4.09
N GLY A 59 8.76 -6.60 -2.97
CA GLY A 59 9.26 -6.93 -1.63
C GLY A 59 9.98 -5.80 -0.90
N ASN A 60 9.71 -4.56 -1.23
CA ASN A 60 10.34 -3.41 -0.56
C ASN A 60 10.03 -3.39 0.94
N MET A 61 8.76 -3.61 1.34
CA MET A 61 8.39 -3.67 2.75
C MET A 61 8.87 -4.95 3.41
N VAL A 62 8.82 -6.10 2.72
CA VAL A 62 9.38 -7.37 3.21
C VAL A 62 10.86 -7.20 3.57
N GLU A 63 11.67 -6.55 2.69
CA GLU A 63 13.08 -6.28 2.91
C GLU A 63 13.31 -5.43 4.18
N ILE A 64 12.58 -4.31 4.31
CA ILE A 64 12.73 -3.37 5.41
C ILE A 64 12.33 -4.00 6.75
N LEU A 65 11.20 -4.67 6.79
CA LEU A 65 10.66 -5.26 8.01
C LEU A 65 11.46 -6.48 8.45
N SER A 66 11.98 -7.28 7.52
CA SER A 66 12.91 -8.37 7.83
C SER A 66 14.22 -7.85 8.39
N ALA A 67 14.75 -6.74 7.85
CA ALA A 67 15.96 -6.09 8.38
C ALA A 67 15.75 -5.49 9.78
N GLN A 68 14.51 -5.19 10.18
CA GLN A 68 14.13 -4.77 11.53
C GLN A 68 13.98 -5.95 12.52
N GLY A 69 14.18 -7.18 12.06
CA GLY A 69 14.11 -8.38 12.90
C GLY A 69 12.73 -9.03 12.98
N HIS A 70 11.76 -8.59 12.18
CA HIS A 70 10.44 -9.23 12.13
C HIS A 70 10.45 -10.49 11.26
N LYS A 71 9.51 -11.41 11.53
CA LYS A 71 9.23 -12.59 10.69
C LYS A 71 8.18 -12.22 9.67
N VAL A 72 8.60 -11.96 8.43
CA VAL A 72 7.73 -11.43 7.39
C VAL A 72 7.37 -12.50 6.37
N VAL A 73 6.08 -12.65 6.11
CA VAL A 73 5.55 -13.42 4.98
C VAL A 73 5.10 -12.41 3.92
N GLY A 74 5.60 -12.54 2.70
CA GLY A 74 5.14 -11.75 1.56
C GLY A 74 4.16 -12.55 0.71
N LEU A 75 3.04 -11.94 0.34
CA LEU A 75 2.03 -12.54 -0.51
C LEU A 75 1.75 -11.63 -1.71
N ASP A 76 1.76 -12.19 -2.91
CA ASP A 76 1.43 -11.47 -4.16
C ASP A 76 0.84 -12.41 -5.20
N LEU A 77 0.07 -11.86 -6.13
CA LEU A 77 -0.45 -12.58 -7.29
C LEU A 77 0.64 -12.86 -8.33
N LEU A 78 1.58 -11.90 -8.50
CA LEU A 78 2.55 -11.90 -9.59
C LEU A 78 3.84 -12.62 -9.19
N PRO A 79 4.18 -13.76 -9.81
CA PRO A 79 5.38 -14.51 -9.48
C PRO A 79 6.67 -13.73 -9.78
N GLN A 80 6.64 -12.73 -10.67
CA GLN A 80 7.77 -11.84 -10.95
C GLN A 80 8.13 -10.98 -9.74
N GLY A 81 7.12 -10.47 -9.01
CA GLY A 81 7.30 -9.74 -7.76
C GLY A 81 7.94 -10.61 -6.69
N LEU A 82 7.40 -11.80 -6.50
CA LEU A 82 7.94 -12.77 -5.53
C LEU A 82 9.38 -13.20 -5.86
N ARG A 83 9.73 -13.37 -7.14
CA ARG A 83 11.13 -13.61 -7.53
C ARG A 83 12.03 -12.44 -7.17
N SER A 84 11.59 -11.19 -7.42
CA SER A 84 12.34 -9.99 -7.01
C SER A 84 12.54 -9.94 -5.50
N THR A 85 11.48 -10.24 -4.75
CA THR A 85 11.53 -10.31 -3.29
C THR A 85 12.50 -11.39 -2.80
N ARG A 86 12.49 -12.58 -3.42
CA ARG A 86 13.41 -13.67 -3.09
C ARG A 86 14.88 -13.29 -3.28
N HIS A 87 15.20 -12.49 -4.32
CA HIS A 87 16.56 -11.99 -4.52
C HIS A 87 16.99 -10.99 -3.43
N LYS A 88 16.08 -10.16 -2.92
CA LYS A 88 16.35 -9.18 -1.86
C LYS A 88 16.44 -9.83 -0.47
N VAL A 89 15.54 -10.78 -0.20
CA VAL A 89 15.41 -11.44 1.11
C VAL A 89 15.32 -12.96 0.89
N PRO A 90 16.45 -13.65 0.69
CA PRO A 90 16.48 -15.08 0.31
C PRO A 90 15.73 -16.02 1.26
N HIS A 91 15.67 -15.68 2.54
CA HIS A 91 15.08 -16.51 3.60
C HIS A 91 13.62 -16.14 3.94
N SER A 92 13.02 -15.13 3.27
CA SER A 92 11.63 -14.77 3.52
C SER A 92 10.68 -15.85 3.04
N MET A 93 9.58 -16.06 3.76
CA MET A 93 8.48 -16.88 3.29
C MET A 93 7.66 -16.08 2.27
N LEU A 94 7.46 -16.65 1.08
CA LEU A 94 6.74 -15.99 -0.01
C LEU A 94 5.65 -16.93 -0.52
N ILE A 95 4.45 -16.38 -0.70
CA ILE A 95 3.27 -17.12 -1.12
C ILE A 95 2.70 -16.45 -2.37
N GLN A 96 2.50 -17.23 -3.42
CA GLN A 96 1.73 -16.79 -4.56
C GLN A 96 0.25 -17.12 -4.32
N ALA A 97 -0.60 -16.09 -4.26
CA ALA A 97 -2.03 -16.28 -4.09
C ALA A 97 -2.84 -15.19 -4.81
N ASP A 98 -4.04 -15.57 -5.22
CA ASP A 98 -5.07 -14.66 -5.71
C ASP A 98 -5.91 -14.17 -4.52
N LEU A 99 -6.05 -12.86 -4.37
CA LEU A 99 -6.81 -12.24 -3.29
C LEU A 99 -8.34 -12.32 -3.49
N SER A 100 -8.79 -12.83 -4.64
CA SER A 100 -10.21 -13.08 -4.91
C SER A 100 -10.72 -14.40 -4.34
N ILE A 101 -9.84 -15.21 -3.77
CA ILE A 101 -10.16 -16.50 -3.14
C ILE A 101 -9.59 -16.54 -1.73
N GLN A 102 -10.02 -17.54 -0.95
CA GLN A 102 -9.49 -17.77 0.39
C GLN A 102 -7.97 -17.89 0.38
N LEU A 103 -7.30 -17.18 1.27
CA LEU A 103 -5.84 -17.20 1.39
C LEU A 103 -5.36 -18.57 1.93
N PRO A 104 -4.29 -19.15 1.39
CA PRO A 104 -3.71 -20.42 1.83
C PRO A 104 -2.92 -20.25 3.14
N LEU A 105 -3.58 -19.68 4.14
CA LEU A 105 -3.02 -19.32 5.45
C LEU A 105 -3.97 -19.79 6.54
N SER A 106 -3.41 -20.24 7.66
CA SER A 106 -4.18 -20.64 8.84
C SER A 106 -4.75 -19.43 9.58
N ASP A 107 -5.80 -19.65 10.35
CA ASP A 107 -6.41 -18.64 11.20
C ASP A 107 -5.47 -18.23 12.34
N ASN A 108 -5.52 -16.96 12.73
CA ASN A 108 -4.84 -16.44 13.92
C ASN A 108 -3.33 -16.76 13.94
N VAL A 109 -2.61 -16.38 12.89
CA VAL A 109 -1.15 -16.62 12.74
C VAL A 109 -0.34 -15.34 12.87
N PHE A 110 -0.88 -14.20 12.40
CA PHE A 110 -0.12 -12.97 12.27
C PHE A 110 -0.45 -11.97 13.37
N ASP A 111 0.57 -11.29 13.88
CA ASP A 111 0.41 -10.19 14.84
C ASP A 111 0.08 -8.89 14.10
N VAL A 112 0.56 -8.74 12.85
CA VAL A 112 0.33 -7.57 12.02
C VAL A 112 0.09 -8.01 10.58
N VAL A 113 -0.93 -7.43 9.96
CA VAL A 113 -1.18 -7.54 8.51
C VAL A 113 -1.04 -6.16 7.88
N ILE A 114 -0.25 -6.07 6.81
CA ILE A 114 0.00 -4.85 6.05
C ILE A 114 -0.65 -4.99 4.68
N VAL A 115 -1.41 -3.97 4.26
CA VAL A 115 -2.14 -3.92 2.98
C VAL A 115 -1.93 -2.52 2.38
N LEU A 116 -0.95 -2.36 1.50
CA LEU A 116 -0.54 -1.06 0.99
C LEU A 116 -0.95 -0.86 -0.47
N ASP A 117 -2.00 -0.08 -0.69
CA ASP A 117 -2.55 0.22 -2.01
C ASP A 117 -2.91 -1.07 -2.78
N VAL A 118 -3.68 -1.93 -2.12
CA VAL A 118 -4.17 -3.22 -2.64
C VAL A 118 -5.70 -3.28 -2.61
N LEU A 119 -6.31 -2.72 -1.57
CA LEU A 119 -7.76 -2.83 -1.32
C LEU A 119 -8.60 -2.29 -2.49
N GLU A 120 -8.10 -1.28 -3.19
CA GLU A 120 -8.73 -0.68 -4.38
C GLU A 120 -8.74 -1.58 -5.61
N HIS A 121 -8.02 -2.70 -5.60
CA HIS A 121 -7.90 -3.63 -6.74
C HIS A 121 -8.81 -4.86 -6.65
N VAL A 122 -9.38 -5.12 -5.49
CA VAL A 122 -10.09 -6.36 -5.18
C VAL A 122 -11.48 -6.08 -4.59
N ASP A 123 -12.21 -7.14 -4.28
CA ASP A 123 -13.38 -7.03 -3.41
C ASP A 123 -12.91 -6.76 -1.98
N ASP A 124 -13.20 -5.56 -1.49
CA ASP A 124 -12.64 -5.04 -0.25
C ASP A 124 -13.25 -5.70 0.99
N GLU A 125 -14.54 -6.04 0.98
CA GLU A 125 -15.20 -6.75 2.07
C GLU A 125 -14.61 -8.18 2.21
N SER A 126 -14.52 -8.92 1.11
CA SER A 126 -13.95 -10.28 1.11
C SER A 126 -12.48 -10.31 1.56
N LEU A 127 -11.66 -9.34 1.11
CA LEU A 127 -10.27 -9.29 1.56
C LEU A 127 -10.16 -8.99 3.05
N LEU A 128 -10.98 -8.08 3.59
CA LEU A 128 -10.95 -7.75 5.02
C LEU A 128 -11.40 -8.92 5.90
N GLU A 129 -12.34 -9.73 5.47
CA GLU A 129 -12.73 -10.98 6.14
C GLU A 129 -11.52 -11.93 6.26
N GLU A 130 -10.79 -12.14 5.17
CA GLU A 130 -9.59 -12.97 5.15
C GLU A 130 -8.46 -12.37 6.00
N VAL A 131 -8.25 -11.06 5.94
CA VAL A 131 -7.28 -10.36 6.79
C VAL A 131 -7.63 -10.55 8.27
N LYS A 132 -8.90 -10.38 8.63
CA LYS A 132 -9.39 -10.62 9.99
C LYS A 132 -9.19 -12.08 10.42
N ARG A 133 -9.45 -13.04 9.52
CA ARG A 133 -9.29 -14.48 9.80
C ARG A 133 -7.86 -14.84 10.16
N VAL A 134 -6.87 -14.37 9.37
CA VAL A 134 -5.44 -14.72 9.57
C VAL A 134 -4.77 -13.96 10.71
N LEU A 135 -5.37 -12.86 11.16
CA LEU A 135 -4.85 -12.01 12.22
C LEU A 135 -5.14 -12.60 13.60
N ASN A 136 -4.19 -12.54 14.52
CA ASN A 136 -4.37 -12.92 15.92
C ASN A 136 -5.40 -12.01 16.61
N PRO A 137 -6.14 -12.48 17.64
CA PRO A 137 -6.87 -11.57 18.52
C PRO A 137 -5.95 -10.48 19.07
N GLY A 138 -6.41 -9.24 19.05
CA GLY A 138 -5.60 -8.08 19.40
C GLY A 138 -4.56 -7.66 18.37
N GLY A 139 -4.45 -8.39 17.26
CA GLY A 139 -3.52 -8.08 16.18
C GLY A 139 -3.89 -6.80 15.41
N ILE A 140 -2.92 -6.24 14.72
CA ILE A 140 -3.00 -4.92 14.06
C ILE A 140 -3.08 -5.07 12.53
N ILE A 141 -4.00 -4.34 11.93
CA ILE A 141 -4.05 -4.12 10.48
C ILE A 141 -3.52 -2.71 10.21
N LEU A 142 -2.58 -2.60 9.27
CA LEU A 142 -2.13 -1.34 8.72
C LEU A 142 -2.39 -1.34 7.23
N LEU A 143 -3.23 -0.44 6.75
CA LEU A 143 -3.50 -0.33 5.33
C LEU A 143 -3.41 1.11 4.81
N THR A 144 -3.10 1.24 3.51
CA THR A 144 -3.17 2.49 2.77
C THR A 144 -4.04 2.33 1.54
N VAL A 145 -4.77 3.40 1.20
CA VAL A 145 -5.64 3.44 0.03
C VAL A 145 -5.60 4.83 -0.62
N PRO A 146 -5.84 4.93 -1.94
CA PRO A 146 -5.96 6.22 -2.61
C PRO A 146 -7.23 6.96 -2.16
N ALA A 147 -7.07 8.25 -1.88
CA ALA A 147 -8.18 9.09 -1.43
C ALA A 147 -8.89 9.80 -2.59
N PHE A 148 -10.17 10.11 -2.37
CA PHE A 148 -11.04 10.95 -3.20
C PHE A 148 -11.27 10.47 -4.63
N GLN A 149 -12.50 10.05 -4.94
CA GLN A 149 -12.91 9.63 -6.27
C GLN A 149 -12.69 10.71 -7.35
N TRP A 150 -12.80 11.99 -7.00
CA TRP A 150 -12.57 13.09 -7.94
C TRP A 150 -11.10 13.26 -8.38
N LEU A 151 -10.13 12.64 -7.65
CA LEU A 151 -8.73 12.55 -8.09
C LEU A 151 -8.48 11.44 -9.12
N TRP A 152 -9.52 10.69 -9.50
CA TRP A 152 -9.40 9.64 -10.51
C TRP A 152 -8.79 10.16 -11.80
N SER A 153 -7.83 9.42 -12.32
CA SER A 153 -7.13 9.74 -13.56
C SER A 153 -6.84 8.47 -14.36
N PHE A 154 -6.24 8.60 -15.52
CA PHE A 154 -5.78 7.45 -16.29
C PHE A 154 -4.84 6.52 -15.52
N ARG A 155 -4.11 7.02 -14.53
CA ARG A 155 -3.21 6.23 -13.69
C ARG A 155 -3.93 5.21 -12.83
N ASP A 156 -5.11 5.55 -12.36
CA ASP A 156 -5.98 4.61 -11.63
C ASP A 156 -6.43 3.49 -12.56
N THR A 157 -6.81 3.85 -13.78
CA THR A 157 -7.20 2.90 -14.82
C THR A 157 -6.00 2.03 -15.25
N ASP A 158 -4.83 2.63 -15.44
CA ASP A 158 -3.56 1.94 -15.72
C ASP A 158 -3.15 1.01 -14.57
N ALA A 159 -3.39 1.41 -13.32
CA ALA A 159 -3.15 0.56 -12.17
C ALA A 159 -4.17 -0.58 -12.03
N GLY A 160 -5.32 -0.50 -12.69
CA GLY A 160 -6.43 -1.43 -12.52
C GLY A 160 -7.21 -1.20 -11.23
N HIS A 161 -7.25 0.04 -10.74
CA HIS A 161 -8.08 0.40 -9.59
C HIS A 161 -9.56 0.22 -9.94
N LEU A 162 -10.34 -0.17 -8.95
CA LEU A 162 -11.80 -0.26 -9.03
C LEU A 162 -12.44 0.97 -8.37
N ARG A 163 -11.76 1.56 -7.37
CA ARG A 163 -12.29 2.65 -6.54
C ARG A 163 -11.20 3.47 -5.86
N ARG A 164 -11.62 4.62 -5.31
CA ARG A 164 -10.87 5.43 -4.36
C ARG A 164 -11.76 5.67 -3.14
N TYR A 165 -11.18 5.98 -2.00
CA TYR A 165 -11.87 6.04 -0.72
C TYR A 165 -12.01 7.46 -0.19
N THR A 166 -12.99 7.66 0.68
CA THR A 166 -13.11 8.79 1.58
C THR A 166 -12.96 8.30 3.02
N ARG A 167 -12.72 9.20 3.97
CA ARG A 167 -12.73 8.82 5.41
C ARG A 167 -14.02 8.10 5.77
N LYS A 168 -15.16 8.60 5.28
CA LYS A 168 -16.47 8.01 5.57
C LYS A 168 -16.58 6.60 4.97
N SER A 169 -16.33 6.43 3.67
CA SER A 169 -16.46 5.11 3.03
C SER A 169 -15.51 4.07 3.64
N LEU A 170 -14.29 4.48 4.02
CA LEU A 170 -13.33 3.59 4.67
C LEU A 170 -13.75 3.27 6.11
N HIS A 171 -14.28 4.25 6.84
CA HIS A 171 -14.82 4.03 8.18
C HIS A 171 -16.01 3.05 8.15
N ASP A 172 -16.95 3.26 7.23
CA ASP A 172 -18.13 2.41 7.09
C ASP A 172 -17.73 0.96 6.73
N LEU A 173 -16.72 0.80 5.88
CA LEU A 173 -16.17 -0.50 5.50
C LEU A 173 -15.53 -1.22 6.70
N MET A 174 -14.69 -0.53 7.49
CA MET A 174 -14.07 -1.13 8.68
C MET A 174 -15.11 -1.52 9.73
N SER A 175 -16.13 -0.68 9.92
CA SER A 175 -17.22 -0.94 10.87
C SER A 175 -18.03 -2.18 10.48
N LYS A 176 -18.27 -2.40 9.18
CA LYS A 176 -18.94 -3.62 8.70
C LYS A 176 -18.11 -4.89 8.95
N SER A 177 -16.79 -4.77 8.85
CA SER A 177 -15.86 -5.89 9.06
C SER A 177 -15.56 -6.14 10.55
N ASP A 178 -16.22 -5.42 11.46
CA ASP A 178 -16.05 -5.57 12.92
C ASP A 178 -14.58 -5.40 13.34
N LEU A 179 -13.90 -4.41 12.73
CA LEU A 179 -12.54 -4.01 13.00
C LEU A 179 -12.52 -2.68 13.74
N GLN A 180 -11.91 -2.65 14.91
CA GLN A 180 -11.79 -1.43 15.70
C GLN A 180 -10.78 -0.47 15.08
N ILE A 181 -11.23 0.70 14.63
CA ILE A 181 -10.35 1.75 14.12
C ILE A 181 -9.58 2.37 15.27
N VAL A 182 -8.25 2.24 15.25
CA VAL A 182 -7.33 2.84 16.23
C VAL A 182 -6.87 4.22 15.77
N GLU A 183 -6.57 4.33 14.47
CA GLU A 183 -6.16 5.59 13.87
C GLU A 183 -6.54 5.63 12.39
N MET A 184 -6.96 6.81 11.91
CA MET A 184 -7.18 7.08 10.50
C MET A 184 -6.68 8.48 10.17
N ARG A 185 -5.74 8.58 9.23
CA ARG A 185 -5.15 9.85 8.81
C ARG A 185 -5.04 9.98 7.30
N TYR A 186 -5.12 11.20 6.81
CA TYR A 186 -4.65 11.53 5.48
C TYR A 186 -3.13 11.63 5.47
N TYR A 187 -2.51 11.37 4.33
CA TYR A 187 -1.11 11.67 4.07
C TYR A 187 -0.91 12.19 2.65
N GLN A 188 0.28 12.75 2.39
CA GLN A 188 0.60 13.53 1.19
C GLN A 188 -0.26 14.81 1.09
N PHE A 189 -0.41 15.50 2.21
CA PHE A 189 -1.14 16.76 2.34
C PHE A 189 -0.39 17.91 1.64
N PHE A 190 0.89 18.09 1.92
CA PHE A 190 1.67 19.18 1.30
C PHE A 190 1.83 18.99 -0.22
N LEU A 191 1.84 17.77 -0.69
CA LEU A 191 1.91 17.45 -2.11
C LEU A 191 0.53 17.45 -2.79
N PHE A 192 -0.56 17.47 -2.01
CA PHE A 192 -1.92 17.37 -2.52
C PHE A 192 -2.27 18.41 -3.60
N PRO A 193 -1.96 19.72 -3.45
CA PRO A 193 -2.27 20.71 -4.48
C PRO A 193 -1.56 20.39 -5.81
N PHE A 194 -0.30 19.97 -5.74
CA PHE A 194 0.46 19.55 -6.92
C PHE A 194 -0.13 18.30 -7.57
N ILE A 195 -0.42 17.27 -6.76
CA ILE A 195 -1.05 16.02 -7.24
C ILE A 195 -2.42 16.31 -7.86
N ALA A 196 -3.25 17.12 -7.21
CA ALA A 196 -4.56 17.49 -7.72
C ALA A 196 -4.46 18.22 -9.07
N MET A 197 -3.52 19.15 -9.19
CA MET A 197 -3.26 19.88 -10.43
C MET A 197 -2.82 18.92 -11.56
N THR A 198 -1.85 18.04 -11.32
CA THR A 198 -1.38 17.07 -12.32
C THR A 198 -2.48 16.12 -12.73
N ARG A 199 -3.33 15.67 -11.78
CA ARG A 199 -4.48 14.81 -12.06
C ARG A 199 -5.56 15.52 -12.87
N PHE A 200 -5.82 16.79 -12.57
CA PHE A 200 -6.80 17.59 -13.31
C PHE A 200 -6.34 17.86 -14.76
N ILE A 201 -5.09 18.28 -14.95
CA ILE A 201 -4.49 18.50 -16.27
C ILE A 201 -4.36 17.18 -17.05
N GLY A 202 -3.99 16.11 -16.37
CA GLY A 202 -3.78 14.78 -16.94
C GLY A 202 -5.04 14.03 -17.34
N ARG A 203 -6.26 14.50 -16.98
CA ARG A 203 -7.53 13.81 -17.29
C ARG A 203 -7.74 13.55 -18.78
N LYS A 204 -7.18 14.41 -19.66
CA LYS A 204 -7.30 14.29 -21.13
C LYS A 204 -6.09 13.59 -21.78
N ARG A 205 -5.05 13.25 -21.03
CA ARG A 205 -3.84 12.62 -21.59
C ARG A 205 -3.93 11.10 -21.43
N LYS A 206 -3.47 10.38 -22.45
CA LYS A 206 -3.46 8.91 -22.48
C LYS A 206 -2.07 8.30 -22.25
N GLU A 207 -1.06 9.12 -21.94
CA GLU A 207 0.33 8.64 -21.82
C GLU A 207 0.88 8.78 -20.41
N VAL A 208 1.61 7.72 -20.00
CA VAL A 208 2.12 7.45 -18.65
C VAL A 208 3.41 8.23 -18.33
N ARG A 209 4.03 8.92 -19.29
CA ARG A 209 5.28 9.64 -19.06
C ARG A 209 5.03 11.03 -18.49
N ASP A 210 4.90 11.09 -17.20
CA ASP A 210 4.66 12.32 -16.45
C ASP A 210 5.82 12.58 -15.50
N PHE A 211 6.09 13.88 -15.25
CA PHE A 211 7.01 14.36 -14.24
C PHE A 211 6.80 13.75 -12.84
N GLU A 212 5.58 13.31 -12.54
CA GLU A 212 5.22 12.63 -11.30
C GLU A 212 5.79 11.20 -11.22
N GLU A 213 6.00 10.50 -12.36
CA GLU A 213 6.61 9.16 -12.38
C GLU A 213 8.14 9.19 -12.44
N GLN A 214 8.70 10.22 -13.08
CA GLN A 214 10.15 10.38 -13.19
C GLN A 214 10.56 11.83 -12.84
N PRO A 215 10.43 12.23 -11.58
CA PRO A 215 10.82 13.55 -11.16
C PRO A 215 12.33 13.73 -11.30
N ILE A 216 12.76 14.93 -11.69
CA ILE A 216 14.17 15.31 -11.70
C ILE A 216 14.75 15.08 -10.30
N TRP A 217 15.97 14.57 -10.18
CA TRP A 217 16.58 14.14 -8.93
C TRP A 217 16.47 15.17 -7.79
N VAL A 218 16.74 16.46 -8.06
CA VAL A 218 16.65 17.54 -7.06
C VAL A 218 15.23 17.69 -6.54
N VAL A 219 14.24 17.67 -7.45
CA VAL A 219 12.82 17.78 -7.11
C VAL A 219 12.37 16.55 -6.30
N ASN A 220 12.77 15.35 -6.73
CA ASN A 220 12.47 14.13 -6.00
C ASN A 220 13.00 14.15 -4.56
N LYS A 221 14.22 14.66 -4.37
CA LYS A 221 14.82 14.81 -3.03
C LYS A 221 14.04 15.79 -2.16
N ALA A 222 13.66 16.94 -2.72
CA ALA A 222 12.86 17.95 -2.02
C ALA A 222 11.48 17.38 -1.61
N LEU A 223 10.77 16.73 -2.55
CA LEU A 223 9.47 16.10 -2.28
C LEU A 223 9.56 14.96 -1.26
N SER A 224 10.65 14.19 -1.30
CA SER A 224 10.92 13.13 -0.30
C SER A 224 11.13 13.71 1.09
N TRP A 225 11.82 14.84 1.20
CA TRP A 225 12.03 15.52 2.47
C TRP A 225 10.71 16.10 3.02
N ILE A 226 9.92 16.74 2.15
CA ILE A 226 8.57 17.25 2.49
C ILE A 226 7.69 16.12 3.03
N ASN A 227 7.65 14.97 2.36
CA ASN A 227 6.88 13.82 2.83
C ASN A 227 7.33 13.31 4.21
N ARG A 228 8.64 13.26 4.46
CA ARG A 228 9.17 12.85 5.78
C ARG A 228 8.80 13.83 6.87
N LEU A 229 8.90 15.14 6.58
CA LEU A 229 8.49 16.18 7.50
C LEU A 229 6.99 16.11 7.79
N GLU A 230 6.19 15.89 6.76
CA GLU A 230 4.74 15.69 6.90
C GLU A 230 4.40 14.52 7.82
N VAL A 231 5.05 13.38 7.61
CA VAL A 231 4.85 12.18 8.45
C VAL A 231 5.19 12.48 9.91
N TRP A 232 6.25 13.25 10.17
CA TRP A 232 6.58 13.68 11.52
C TRP A 232 5.55 14.65 12.11
N LEU A 233 5.14 15.66 11.34
CA LEU A 233 4.13 16.65 11.77
C LEU A 233 2.75 16.01 12.02
N SER A 234 2.40 15.01 11.24
CA SER A 234 1.08 14.35 11.31
C SER A 234 0.79 13.61 12.63
N ASP A 235 1.80 13.43 13.49
CA ASP A 235 1.58 12.93 14.85
C ASP A 235 1.10 14.01 15.82
N TYR A 236 1.34 15.28 15.49
CA TYR A 236 1.02 16.42 16.35
C TYR A 236 -0.18 17.23 15.81
N ILE A 237 -0.34 17.24 14.49
CA ILE A 237 -1.35 18.05 13.81
C ILE A 237 -2.16 17.16 12.87
N PRO A 238 -3.49 17.02 13.07
CA PRO A 238 -4.32 16.26 12.15
C PRO A 238 -4.39 16.97 10.79
N LEU A 239 -3.97 16.26 9.74
CA LEU A 239 -4.05 16.78 8.38
C LEU A 239 -5.47 16.62 7.83
N PRO A 240 -6.11 17.71 7.33
CA PRO A 240 -7.53 17.68 6.98
C PRO A 240 -7.83 16.93 5.67
N TYR A 241 -6.85 16.79 4.78
CA TYR A 241 -6.94 16.07 3.52
C TYR A 241 -5.55 15.60 3.05
N GLY A 242 -5.52 14.77 2.01
CA GLY A 242 -4.29 14.26 1.39
C GLY A 242 -4.65 13.35 0.23
N SER A 243 -3.71 13.02 -0.64
CA SER A 243 -3.99 12.18 -1.82
C SER A 243 -4.24 10.71 -1.48
N SER A 244 -3.92 10.31 -0.27
CA SER A 244 -4.08 8.94 0.25
C SER A 244 -4.53 8.94 1.70
N LEU A 245 -5.14 7.84 2.12
CA LEU A 245 -5.54 7.54 3.49
C LEU A 245 -4.69 6.40 4.03
N ALA A 246 -4.30 6.51 5.30
CA ALA A 246 -3.75 5.40 6.07
C ALA A 246 -4.68 5.12 7.25
N ILE A 247 -4.86 3.86 7.57
CA ILE A 247 -5.68 3.41 8.68
C ILE A 247 -4.95 2.31 9.46
N VAL A 248 -5.08 2.37 10.76
CA VAL A 248 -4.68 1.31 11.68
C VAL A 248 -5.94 0.80 12.35
N CYS A 249 -6.18 -0.49 12.24
CA CYS A 249 -7.28 -1.16 12.94
C CYS A 249 -6.72 -2.27 13.83
N GLN A 250 -7.51 -2.64 14.83
CA GLN A 250 -7.24 -3.77 15.72
C GLN A 250 -8.35 -4.78 15.60
N LYS A 251 -7.99 -6.07 15.56
CA LYS A 251 -8.94 -7.17 15.70
C LYS A 251 -9.34 -7.30 17.16
N SER A 252 -10.63 -7.33 17.42
CA SER A 252 -11.22 -7.60 18.75
C SER A 252 -10.85 -8.96 19.27
#